data_7e46d5490f185535b94adc082b415ab5
#
_entry.id   7e46d5490f185535b94adc082b415ab5
#
_cell.length_a   1.000
_cell.length_b   1.000
_cell.length_c   1.000
_cell.angle_alpha   90.00
_cell.angle_beta   90.00
_cell.angle_gamma   90.00
#
_symmetry.space_group_name_H-M   'P 1'
#
loop_
_entity.id
_entity.type
_entity.pdbx_description
1 polymer ?
#
loop_
_entity_poly.entity_id
_entity_poly.type
_entity_poly.pdbx_seq_one_letter_code
_entity_poly.pdbx_strand_id
1 'polypeptide(L)' 'MAPVQVRLSGAADDVNRLAEFLASIQGISASPVEVRNRAPRIAHGYMTVLLNGEGK' A
#
# COMPACT_ATOMS: atom_id res chain seq x y z
N MET A 1 -6.05 -14.06 -10.68
CA MET A 1 -5.87 -13.64 -9.32
C MET A 1 -6.60 -12.38 -9.05
N ALA A 2 -7.16 -12.29 -7.89
CA ALA A 2 -7.95 -11.12 -7.54
C ALA A 2 -7.05 -10.08 -6.88
N PRO A 3 -7.27 -8.82 -7.14
CA PRO A 3 -6.52 -7.78 -6.44
C PRO A 3 -6.95 -7.69 -4.98
N VAL A 4 -6.00 -7.35 -4.14
CA VAL A 4 -6.24 -7.17 -2.72
C VAL A 4 -6.15 -5.68 -2.42
N GLN A 5 -7.20 -5.14 -1.82
CA GLN A 5 -7.17 -3.74 -1.44
C GLN A 5 -6.57 -3.60 -0.05
N VAL A 6 -5.64 -2.68 0.08
CA VAL A 6 -4.93 -2.47 1.32
C VAL A 6 -5.20 -1.04 1.78
N ARG A 7 -5.57 -0.91 3.04
CA ARG A 7 -5.77 0.40 3.64
C ARG A 7 -4.77 0.58 4.76
N LEU A 8 -4.04 1.67 4.71
CA LEU A 8 -3.03 2.00 5.70
C LEU A 8 -3.51 3.22 6.47
N SER A 9 -3.16 3.28 7.74
CA SER A 9 -3.58 4.39 8.58
C SER A 9 -2.46 4.70 9.55
N GLY A 10 -2.16 5.97 9.73
CA GLY A 10 -1.12 6.39 10.63
C GLY A 10 -0.54 7.71 10.18
N ALA A 11 0.67 8.01 10.65
CA ALA A 11 1.37 9.21 10.22
C ALA A 11 1.67 9.13 8.73
N ALA A 12 1.60 10.25 8.05
CA ALA A 12 1.78 10.26 6.59
C ALA A 12 3.13 9.66 6.18
N ASP A 13 4.19 9.99 6.92
CA ASP A 13 5.49 9.43 6.60
C ASP A 13 5.52 7.93 6.73
N ASP A 14 4.88 7.42 7.76
CA ASP A 14 4.85 5.97 7.98
C ASP A 14 4.01 5.29 6.92
N VAL A 15 2.91 5.90 6.53
CA VAL A 15 2.08 5.35 5.47
C VAL A 15 2.87 5.26 4.17
N ASN A 16 3.60 6.32 3.83
CA ASN A 16 4.40 6.32 2.62
C ASN A 16 5.52 5.30 2.67
N ARG A 17 6.17 5.17 3.82
CA ARG A 17 7.24 4.19 3.96
C ARG A 17 6.73 2.78 3.78
N LEU A 18 5.61 2.47 4.41
CA LEU A 18 5.06 1.14 4.28
C LEU A 18 4.63 0.86 2.86
N ALA A 19 4.04 1.84 2.18
CA ALA A 19 3.65 1.66 0.80
C ALA A 19 4.87 1.38 -0.08
N GLU A 20 5.97 2.09 0.14
CA GLU A 20 7.18 1.84 -0.62
C GLU A 20 7.74 0.46 -0.34
N PHE A 21 7.69 0.04 0.91
CA PHE A 21 8.15 -1.28 1.27
C PHE A 21 7.34 -2.35 0.55
N LEU A 22 6.03 -2.20 0.55
CA LEU A 22 5.17 -3.17 -0.13
C LEU A 22 5.45 -3.20 -1.62
N ALA A 23 5.70 -2.04 -2.22
CA ALA A 23 5.97 -1.97 -3.64
C ALA A 23 7.29 -2.60 -4.01
N SER A 24 8.20 -2.75 -3.06
CA SER A 24 9.52 -3.32 -3.34
C SER A 24 9.58 -4.81 -3.11
N ILE A 25 8.54 -5.42 -2.60
CA ILE A 25 8.56 -6.85 -2.36
C ILE A 25 8.44 -7.60 -3.67
N GLN A 26 9.32 -8.59 -3.86
CA GLN A 26 9.22 -9.40 -5.06
C GLN A 26 8.03 -10.34 -4.95
N GLY A 27 7.42 -10.60 -6.04
CA GLY A 27 6.26 -11.49 -6.07
C GLY A 27 4.94 -10.78 -5.92
N ILE A 28 4.96 -9.48 -5.70
CA ILE A 28 3.72 -8.71 -5.68
C ILE A 28 3.88 -7.47 -6.53
N SER A 29 2.76 -7.02 -7.06
CA SER A 29 2.68 -5.75 -7.78
C SER A 29 1.75 -4.85 -7.00
N ALA A 30 2.21 -3.67 -6.68
CA ALA A 30 1.41 -2.72 -5.90
C ALA A 30 1.14 -1.49 -6.74
N SER A 31 -0.09 -1.00 -6.67
CA SER A 31 -0.44 0.24 -7.33
C SER A 31 0.14 1.41 -6.53
N PRO A 32 0.23 2.59 -7.13
CA PRO A 32 0.62 3.77 -6.35
C PRO A 32 -0.36 3.99 -5.20
N VAL A 33 0.19 4.39 -4.06
CA VAL A 33 -0.65 4.62 -2.89
C VAL A 33 -1.32 5.99 -3.05
N GLU A 34 -2.60 6.02 -2.69
CA GLU A 34 -3.32 7.28 -2.66
C GLU A 34 -3.46 7.67 -1.20
N VAL A 35 -2.83 8.77 -0.80
CA VAL A 35 -2.80 9.18 0.59
C VAL A 35 -3.75 10.35 0.77
N ARG A 36 -4.60 10.26 1.76
CA ARG A 36 -5.52 11.34 2.11
C ARG A 36 -5.32 11.70 3.57
N ASN A 37 -5.12 12.97 3.83
CA ASN A 37 -4.95 13.44 5.19
C ASN A 37 -6.32 13.63 5.80
N ARG A 38 -6.56 12.95 6.91
CA ARG A 38 -7.84 13.05 7.59
C ARG A 38 -7.76 13.95 8.81
N ALA A 39 -6.59 14.07 9.40
CA ALA A 39 -6.35 14.88 10.56
C ALA A 39 -4.93 15.36 10.51
N PRO A 40 -4.52 16.32 11.34
CA PRO A 40 -3.15 16.83 11.24
C PRO A 40 -2.07 15.80 11.35
N ARG A 41 -2.31 14.71 12.03
CA ARG A 41 -1.28 13.69 12.21
C ARG A 41 -1.68 12.34 11.69
N ILE A 42 -2.82 12.25 11.04
CA ILE A 42 -3.33 10.96 10.59
C ILE A 42 -3.59 11.03 9.10
N ALA A 43 -3.02 10.09 8.38
CA ALA A 43 -3.27 9.95 6.96
C ALA A 43 -3.77 8.55 6.69
N HIS A 44 -4.61 8.42 5.70
CA HIS A 44 -5.07 7.11 5.24
C HIS A 44 -4.53 6.90 3.84
N GLY A 45 -3.92 5.75 3.63
CA GLY A 45 -3.43 5.37 2.31
C GLY A 45 -4.23 4.22 1.76
N TYR A 46 -4.51 4.27 0.49
CA TYR A 46 -5.25 3.21 -0.20
C TYR A 46 -4.43 2.74 -1.37
N MET A 47 -4.28 1.43 -1.49
CA MET A 47 -3.55 0.87 -2.62
C MET A 47 -4.10 -0.50 -2.96
N THR A 48 -3.80 -0.96 -4.15
CA THR A 48 -4.20 -2.28 -4.60
C THR A 48 -2.95 -3.12 -4.84
N VAL A 49 -2.98 -4.34 -4.38
CA VAL A 49 -1.84 -5.25 -4.47
C VAL A 49 -2.28 -6.49 -5.22
N LEU A 50 -1.47 -6.91 -6.18
CA LEU A 50 -1.67 -8.17 -6.88
C LEU A 50 -0.57 -9.13 -6.48
N LEU A 51 -0.95 -10.33 -6.14
CA LEU A 51 0.03 -11.36 -5.81
C LEU A 51 0.42 -12.08 -7.09
N ASN A 52 1.68 -11.92 -7.48
CA ASN A 52 2.15 -12.44 -8.72
C ASN A 52 2.81 -13.78 -8.62
N GLY A 53 3.08 -14.24 -7.53
CA GLY A 53 4.06 -15.24 -7.44
C GLY A 53 3.68 -16.61 -7.42
N GLU A 54 2.54 -16.87 -7.57
CA GLU A 54 2.30 -18.09 -7.33
C GLU A 54 2.55 -18.97 -8.30
N GLY A 55 2.76 -19.26 -8.61
CA GLY A 55 3.10 -19.98 -9.60
C GLY A 55 3.80 -21.01 -9.66
N LYS A 56 3.73 -20.55 -9.28
CA LYS A 56 4.10 -20.95 -9.33
C LYS A 56 4.22 -21.28 -9.40
#